data_f02d0f7ebf8734d00b22f68d223db05f
#
_entry.id   f02d0f7ebf8734d00b22f68d223db05f
#
_cell.length_a   1.000
_cell.length_b   1.000
_cell.length_c   1.000
_cell.angle_alpha   90.00
_cell.angle_beta   90.00
_cell.angle_gamma   90.00
#
_symmetry.space_group_name_H-M   'P 1'
#
loop_
_entity.id
_entity.type
_entity.pdbx_description
1 polymer ?
#
loop_
_entity_poly.entity_id
_entity_poly.type
_entity_poly.pdbx_seq_one_letter_code
_entity_poly.pdbx_strand_id
1 'polypeptide(L)'
;MKKLLTNDEFNSVLLNLSKEYDIYAPVTLPFKGTFSDTDLVKYEKITKLEEINLKDKSYYSAKEILLPIRQTIFYFNENEFKKPEGRTKKALVLLRSCDLHAIERVNNIYLNNKFADEYYADAKKMVKFAVIGCPGKGWESCFCASMGTNTTENYNLGLTFKDGAVYTHIKDEELNEFFNNGKEEEFQMEFVTENVEKVTVPENIELEDIINDEMWRDYDRCIKCGRCNFVCPTCTCFTTQDIFNRDNSKTGERRRVWASCHVDGFSTMAGGHEFRQKSGDRMRFKVMHKISDYKKRFGTHMCIGCGRCDDACPEYISYINCINKLSKKLGDNNE
;
A
#
# COMPACT_ATOMS: atom_id res chain seq x y z
N MET A 1 19.14 16.56 -9.65
CA MET A 1 19.29 17.97 -9.21
C MET A 1 18.78 18.09 -7.79
N LYS A 2 19.46 18.87 -6.93
CA LYS A 2 19.01 19.10 -5.55
C LYS A 2 18.81 20.59 -5.32
N LYS A 3 17.69 20.95 -4.69
CA LYS A 3 17.34 22.36 -4.44
C LYS A 3 16.69 22.55 -3.08
N LEU A 4 16.88 23.76 -2.54
CA LEU A 4 16.21 24.30 -1.38
C LEU A 4 15.20 25.36 -1.85
N LEU A 5 13.94 25.20 -1.43
CA LEU A 5 12.84 26.11 -1.73
C LEU A 5 12.22 26.64 -0.42
N THR A 6 11.79 27.88 -0.45
CA THR A 6 10.85 28.39 0.56
C THR A 6 9.49 27.71 0.38
N ASN A 7 8.62 27.80 1.39
CA ASN A 7 7.26 27.28 1.29
C ASN A 7 6.46 27.93 0.15
N ASP A 8 6.63 29.22 -0.09
CA ASP A 8 5.95 29.94 -1.18
C ASP A 8 6.44 29.50 -2.56
N GLU A 9 7.77 29.31 -2.70
CA GLU A 9 8.34 28.77 -3.95
C GLU A 9 7.82 27.35 -4.21
N PHE A 10 7.75 26.50 -3.17
CA PHE A 10 7.25 25.15 -3.31
C PHE A 10 5.73 25.13 -3.62
N ASN A 11 4.93 26.03 -3.02
CA ASN A 11 3.53 26.19 -3.38
C ASN A 11 3.36 26.61 -4.86
N SER A 12 4.26 27.47 -5.36
CA SER A 12 4.28 27.82 -6.77
C SER A 12 4.62 26.62 -7.67
N VAL A 13 5.52 25.76 -7.23
CA VAL A 13 5.83 24.48 -7.91
C VAL A 13 4.60 23.56 -7.91
N LEU A 14 3.94 23.36 -6.77
CA LEU A 14 2.74 22.54 -6.67
C LEU A 14 1.62 23.04 -7.59
N LEU A 15 1.42 24.36 -7.66
CA LEU A 15 0.43 24.98 -8.53
C LEU A 15 0.75 24.73 -10.02
N ASN A 16 2.02 24.81 -10.40
CA ASN A 16 2.42 24.53 -11.79
C ASN A 16 2.31 23.04 -12.12
N LEU A 17 2.79 22.15 -11.23
CA LEU A 17 2.61 20.70 -11.36
C LEU A 17 1.15 20.31 -11.47
N SER A 18 0.24 20.98 -10.75
CA SER A 18 -1.18 20.66 -10.72
C SER A 18 -1.88 20.87 -12.10
N LYS A 19 -1.26 21.58 -13.02
CA LYS A 19 -1.77 21.73 -14.40
C LYS A 19 -1.68 20.41 -15.19
N GLU A 20 -0.61 19.62 -14.95
CA GLU A 20 -0.33 18.37 -15.66
C GLU A 20 -0.55 17.12 -14.81
N TYR A 21 -0.36 17.22 -13.49
CA TYR A 21 -0.43 16.13 -12.55
C TYR A 21 -1.57 16.31 -11.54
N ASP A 22 -2.30 15.25 -11.26
CA ASP A 22 -3.05 15.14 -10.00
C ASP A 22 -2.04 14.80 -8.91
N ILE A 23 -1.84 15.70 -7.94
CA ILE A 23 -0.86 15.51 -6.86
C ILE A 23 -1.59 14.91 -5.66
N TYR A 24 -1.13 13.74 -5.18
CA TYR A 24 -1.71 13.05 -4.04
C TYR A 24 -0.74 13.03 -2.86
N ALA A 25 -1.24 13.38 -1.68
CA ALA A 25 -0.49 13.34 -0.43
C ALA A 25 -1.40 12.88 0.72
N PRO A 26 -0.82 12.50 1.89
CA PRO A 26 -1.61 12.32 3.10
C PRO A 26 -2.29 13.63 3.50
N VAL A 27 -3.61 13.62 3.67
CA VAL A 27 -4.43 14.79 4.05
C VAL A 27 -5.31 14.41 5.22
N THR A 28 -5.53 15.34 6.16
CA THR A 28 -6.49 15.19 7.25
C THR A 28 -7.89 15.50 6.77
N LEU A 29 -8.78 14.54 6.90
CA LEU A 29 -10.21 14.70 6.65
C LEU A 29 -10.94 14.82 8.00
N PRO A 30 -11.38 16.01 8.40
CA PRO A 30 -12.02 16.24 9.69
C PRO A 30 -13.30 15.42 9.83
N PHE A 31 -13.50 14.80 11.00
CA PHE A 31 -14.70 14.03 11.33
C PHE A 31 -15.02 12.86 10.39
N LYS A 32 -14.00 12.30 9.70
CA LYS A 32 -14.13 11.14 8.80
C LYS A 32 -13.46 9.87 9.34
N GLY A 33 -13.02 9.88 10.59
CA GLY A 33 -12.41 8.72 11.24
C GLY A 33 -13.42 7.62 11.61
N THR A 34 -12.95 6.66 12.38
CA THR A 34 -13.78 5.52 12.81
C THR A 34 -14.93 5.95 13.72
N PHE A 35 -14.72 7.00 14.52
CA PHE A 35 -15.74 7.60 15.38
C PHE A 35 -16.07 9.01 14.88
N SER A 36 -17.26 9.48 15.16
CA SER A 36 -17.80 10.76 14.66
C SER A 36 -17.00 12.00 15.07
N ASP A 37 -16.20 11.89 16.11
CA ASP A 37 -15.33 12.95 16.66
C ASP A 37 -13.86 12.79 16.30
N THR A 38 -13.53 11.82 15.45
CA THR A 38 -12.14 11.55 15.04
C THR A 38 -11.89 11.92 13.58
N ASP A 39 -10.67 12.32 13.30
CA ASP A 39 -10.20 12.63 11.96
C ASP A 39 -9.69 11.38 11.23
N LEU A 40 -9.69 11.43 9.91
CA LEU A 40 -9.09 10.42 9.06
C LEU A 40 -7.94 11.02 8.27
N VAL A 41 -6.76 10.42 8.35
CA VAL A 41 -5.68 10.75 7.42
C VAL A 41 -5.70 9.77 6.26
N LYS A 42 -5.88 10.29 5.04
CA LYS A 42 -5.98 9.53 3.79
C LYS A 42 -5.24 10.23 2.67
N TYR A 43 -4.89 9.52 1.62
CA TYR A 43 -4.36 10.12 0.41
C TYR A 43 -5.46 10.80 -0.39
N GLU A 44 -5.33 12.12 -0.55
CA GLU A 44 -6.25 12.96 -1.32
C GLU A 44 -5.47 13.89 -2.25
N LYS A 45 -6.17 14.51 -3.21
CA LYS A 45 -5.57 15.50 -4.10
C LYS A 45 -5.26 16.77 -3.34
N ILE A 46 -4.08 17.33 -3.60
CA ILE A 46 -3.62 18.58 -3.01
C ILE A 46 -3.22 19.59 -4.09
N THR A 47 -3.20 20.85 -3.70
CA THR A 47 -2.70 21.97 -4.52
C THR A 47 -1.72 22.84 -3.74
N LYS A 48 -1.65 22.69 -2.41
CA LYS A 48 -0.83 23.48 -1.51
C LYS A 48 -0.11 22.61 -0.48
N LEU A 49 1.04 23.10 -0.01
CA LEU A 49 1.86 22.46 1.01
C LEU A 49 1.10 22.24 2.33
N GLU A 50 0.29 23.24 2.75
CA GLU A 50 -0.42 23.24 4.02
C GLU A 50 -1.49 22.14 4.12
N GLU A 51 -1.89 21.55 2.98
CA GLU A 51 -2.82 20.44 2.93
C GLU A 51 -2.15 19.11 3.30
N ILE A 52 -0.81 19.03 3.26
CA ILE A 52 -0.06 17.80 3.49
C ILE A 52 0.03 17.51 4.99
N ASN A 53 -0.52 16.39 5.43
CA ASN A 53 -0.28 15.88 6.78
C ASN A 53 1.03 15.08 6.82
N LEU A 54 2.06 15.67 7.41
CA LEU A 54 3.38 15.04 7.61
C LEU A 54 3.48 14.33 8.96
N LYS A 55 2.59 14.67 9.91
CA LYS A 55 2.65 14.24 11.30
C LYS A 55 2.05 12.87 11.53
N ASP A 56 0.90 12.61 10.94
CA ASP A 56 0.13 11.41 11.21
C ASP A 56 0.28 10.37 10.10
N LYS A 57 0.11 9.09 10.47
CA LYS A 57 0.13 7.98 9.53
C LYS A 57 -1.21 7.91 8.77
N SER A 58 -1.15 7.79 7.44
CA SER A 58 -2.36 7.55 6.66
C SER A 58 -2.98 6.19 7.03
N TYR A 59 -4.29 6.19 7.31
CA TYR A 59 -5.03 4.97 7.64
C TYR A 59 -5.06 4.00 6.46
N TYR A 60 -5.42 4.49 5.27
CA TYR A 60 -5.33 3.73 4.02
C TYR A 60 -4.00 4.01 3.31
N SER A 61 -3.50 3.01 2.59
CA SER A 61 -2.38 3.20 1.67
C SER A 61 -2.83 3.89 0.38
N ALA A 62 -1.88 4.43 -0.38
CA ALA A 62 -2.15 5.05 -1.67
C ALA A 62 -2.43 4.03 -2.80
N LYS A 63 -2.55 2.74 -2.52
CA LYS A 63 -2.68 1.71 -3.56
C LYS A 63 -3.90 1.89 -4.45
N GLU A 64 -4.98 2.54 -3.97
CA GLU A 64 -6.18 2.79 -4.76
C GLU A 64 -5.93 3.68 -5.99
N ILE A 65 -4.83 4.44 -6.00
CA ILE A 65 -4.44 5.28 -7.15
C ILE A 65 -4.03 4.41 -8.35
N LEU A 66 -3.40 3.25 -8.09
CA LEU A 66 -3.00 2.27 -9.11
C LEU A 66 -3.99 1.11 -9.24
N LEU A 67 -4.58 0.72 -8.12
CA LEU A 67 -5.54 -0.39 -8.01
C LEU A 67 -6.83 0.15 -7.41
N PRO A 68 -7.74 0.72 -8.19
CA PRO A 68 -9.01 1.25 -7.70
C PRO A 68 -9.81 0.20 -6.94
N ILE A 69 -10.52 0.61 -5.87
CA ILE A 69 -11.36 -0.28 -5.06
C ILE A 69 -12.33 -1.07 -5.94
N ARG A 70 -12.85 -0.40 -6.98
CA ARG A 70 -13.72 -0.97 -8.00
C ARG A 70 -13.24 -0.51 -9.37
N GLN A 71 -12.99 -1.45 -10.25
CA GLN A 71 -12.51 -1.19 -11.60
C GLN A 71 -13.32 -1.97 -12.62
N THR A 72 -13.94 -1.30 -13.57
CA THR A 72 -14.54 -1.95 -14.73
C THR A 72 -13.43 -2.52 -15.61
N ILE A 73 -13.50 -3.80 -15.92
CA ILE A 73 -12.57 -4.48 -16.83
C ILE A 73 -13.05 -4.28 -18.26
N PHE A 74 -14.32 -4.51 -18.52
CA PHE A 74 -14.95 -4.24 -19.82
C PHE A 74 -16.45 -4.03 -19.67
N TYR A 75 -16.99 -3.28 -20.60
CA TYR A 75 -18.42 -3.26 -20.88
C TYR A 75 -18.74 -4.30 -21.93
N PHE A 76 -19.93 -4.87 -21.91
CA PHE A 76 -20.36 -5.87 -22.87
C PHE A 76 -21.81 -5.63 -23.32
N ASN A 77 -22.08 -6.00 -24.56
CA ASN A 77 -23.41 -6.20 -25.11
C ASN A 77 -23.44 -7.54 -25.85
N GLU A 78 -24.55 -7.83 -26.56
CA GLU A 78 -24.72 -9.12 -27.28
C GLU A 78 -23.63 -9.39 -28.33
N ASN A 79 -22.97 -8.36 -28.87
CA ASN A 79 -22.14 -8.46 -30.04
C ASN A 79 -20.67 -8.07 -29.79
N GLU A 80 -20.38 -7.29 -28.75
CA GLU A 80 -19.05 -6.69 -28.57
C GLU A 80 -18.68 -6.45 -27.10
N PHE A 81 -17.37 -6.30 -26.90
CA PHE A 81 -16.77 -5.90 -25.62
C PHE A 81 -16.03 -4.58 -25.82
N LYS A 82 -16.22 -3.64 -24.90
CA LYS A 82 -15.52 -2.35 -24.91
C LYS A 82 -14.70 -2.16 -23.64
N LYS A 83 -13.38 -1.95 -23.80
CA LYS A 83 -12.51 -1.56 -22.68
C LYS A 83 -12.87 -0.15 -22.21
N PRO A 84 -12.94 0.12 -20.88
CA PRO A 84 -13.14 1.46 -20.36
C PRO A 84 -11.93 2.35 -20.68
N GLU A 85 -12.16 3.63 -20.76
CA GLU A 85 -11.09 4.62 -20.89
C GLU A 85 -10.25 4.64 -19.60
N GLY A 86 -8.94 4.73 -19.76
CA GLY A 86 -7.98 4.82 -18.65
C GLY A 86 -7.89 6.23 -18.08
N ARG A 87 -6.92 6.42 -17.17
CA ARG A 87 -6.58 7.72 -16.62
C ARG A 87 -6.07 8.64 -17.74
N THR A 88 -6.59 9.85 -17.84
CA THR A 88 -6.21 10.84 -18.86
C THR A 88 -5.17 11.84 -18.35
N LYS A 89 -5.12 12.11 -17.05
CA LYS A 89 -4.16 13.03 -16.41
C LYS A 89 -3.10 12.26 -15.63
N LYS A 90 -1.83 12.66 -15.74
CA LYS A 90 -0.73 12.08 -14.97
C LYS A 90 -0.98 12.27 -13.46
N ALA A 91 -0.34 11.48 -12.62
CA ALA A 91 -0.37 11.66 -11.17
C ALA A 91 1.04 11.69 -10.58
N LEU A 92 1.22 12.51 -9.54
CA LEU A 92 2.39 12.51 -8.67
C LEU A 92 1.92 12.15 -7.26
N VAL A 93 2.45 11.07 -6.69
CA VAL A 93 2.01 10.55 -5.39
C VAL A 93 3.13 10.65 -4.38
N LEU A 94 2.89 11.38 -3.29
CA LEU A 94 3.88 11.56 -2.21
C LEU A 94 3.77 10.38 -1.23
N LEU A 95 4.76 9.50 -1.23
CA LEU A 95 4.76 8.23 -0.49
C LEU A 95 5.86 8.20 0.57
N ARG A 96 5.67 7.39 1.59
CA ARG A 96 6.76 6.99 2.50
C ARG A 96 7.64 5.93 1.83
N SER A 97 8.88 5.75 2.32
CA SER A 97 9.80 4.75 1.79
C SER A 97 9.16 3.36 1.73
N CYS A 98 8.54 2.91 2.82
CA CYS A 98 7.89 1.60 2.86
C CYS A 98 6.75 1.46 1.84
N ASP A 99 5.98 2.53 1.55
CA ASP A 99 4.93 2.50 0.53
C ASP A 99 5.52 2.39 -0.89
N LEU A 100 6.70 2.98 -1.16
CA LEU A 100 7.42 2.78 -2.42
C LEU A 100 7.87 1.33 -2.60
N HIS A 101 8.40 0.72 -1.55
CA HIS A 101 8.66 -0.72 -1.55
C HIS A 101 7.39 -1.56 -1.75
N ALA A 102 6.21 -1.09 -1.28
CA ALA A 102 4.96 -1.77 -1.58
C ALA A 102 4.63 -1.72 -3.07
N ILE A 103 4.86 -0.60 -3.75
CA ILE A 103 4.67 -0.48 -5.20
C ILE A 103 5.54 -1.51 -5.94
N GLU A 104 6.81 -1.70 -5.53
CA GLU A 104 7.69 -2.72 -6.12
C GLU A 104 7.12 -4.14 -5.95
N ARG A 105 6.57 -4.48 -4.75
CA ARG A 105 5.94 -5.78 -4.52
C ARG A 105 4.71 -5.97 -5.39
N VAL A 106 3.92 -4.92 -5.56
CA VAL A 106 2.73 -4.96 -6.43
C VAL A 106 3.15 -5.07 -7.90
N ASN A 107 4.21 -4.38 -8.36
CA ASN A 107 4.78 -4.53 -9.69
C ASN A 107 5.17 -5.99 -9.96
N ASN A 108 5.79 -6.67 -9.00
CA ASN A 108 6.15 -8.08 -9.15
C ASN A 108 4.93 -8.98 -9.39
N ILE A 109 3.79 -8.68 -8.76
CA ILE A 109 2.56 -9.46 -8.95
C ILE A 109 1.90 -9.14 -10.29
N TYR A 110 1.78 -7.86 -10.65
CA TYR A 110 0.97 -7.42 -11.78
C TYR A 110 1.74 -7.31 -13.10
N LEU A 111 3.05 -7.07 -13.05
CA LEU A 111 3.87 -6.88 -14.26
C LEU A 111 4.86 -8.01 -14.49
N ASN A 112 5.46 -8.55 -13.42
CA ASN A 112 6.60 -9.47 -13.53
C ASN A 112 6.23 -10.93 -13.27
N ASN A 113 4.94 -11.26 -13.19
CA ASN A 113 4.44 -12.59 -12.86
C ASN A 113 3.87 -13.32 -14.10
N LYS A 114 4.73 -13.63 -15.08
CA LYS A 114 4.44 -14.27 -16.38
C LYS A 114 3.61 -13.40 -17.34
N PHE A 115 2.43 -12.94 -16.92
CA PHE A 115 1.55 -12.10 -17.73
C PHE A 115 1.35 -10.76 -17.03
N ALA A 116 1.59 -9.67 -17.76
CA ALA A 116 1.33 -8.34 -17.26
C ALA A 116 -0.18 -8.04 -17.27
N ASP A 117 -0.67 -7.45 -16.17
CA ASP A 117 -2.02 -6.89 -16.13
C ASP A 117 -2.01 -5.54 -16.87
N GLU A 118 -2.71 -5.48 -17.99
CA GLU A 118 -2.72 -4.28 -18.85
C GLU A 118 -3.27 -3.04 -18.12
N TYR A 119 -4.31 -3.20 -17.30
CA TYR A 119 -4.92 -2.08 -16.58
C TYR A 119 -3.96 -1.48 -15.55
N TYR A 120 -3.23 -2.35 -14.85
CA TYR A 120 -2.20 -1.91 -13.92
C TYR A 120 -1.02 -1.27 -14.66
N ALA A 121 -0.57 -1.85 -15.78
CA ALA A 121 0.51 -1.33 -16.59
C ALA A 121 0.19 0.08 -17.11
N ASP A 122 -1.01 0.29 -17.62
CA ASP A 122 -1.47 1.58 -18.12
C ASP A 122 -1.58 2.61 -16.99
N ALA A 123 -2.15 2.23 -15.84
CA ALA A 123 -2.21 3.10 -14.67
C ALA A 123 -0.81 3.49 -14.18
N LYS A 124 0.13 2.53 -14.13
CA LYS A 124 1.50 2.73 -13.65
C LYS A 124 2.30 3.70 -14.52
N LYS A 125 2.12 3.67 -15.85
CA LYS A 125 2.76 4.61 -16.79
C LYS A 125 2.38 6.07 -16.54
N MET A 126 1.20 6.30 -15.99
CA MET A 126 0.65 7.63 -15.73
C MET A 126 0.98 8.15 -14.32
N VAL A 127 1.75 7.40 -13.51
CA VAL A 127 2.02 7.77 -12.11
C VAL A 127 3.52 7.86 -11.85
N LYS A 128 3.94 9.01 -11.34
CA LYS A 128 5.26 9.26 -10.76
C LYS A 128 5.16 9.26 -9.23
N PHE A 129 6.26 8.96 -8.57
CA PHE A 129 6.31 8.87 -7.12
C PHE A 129 7.31 9.85 -6.53
N ALA A 130 6.86 10.56 -5.50
CA ALA A 130 7.73 11.32 -4.64
C ALA A 130 7.91 10.61 -3.29
N VAL A 131 9.13 10.60 -2.76
CA VAL A 131 9.38 10.12 -1.40
C VAL A 131 9.34 11.28 -0.41
N ILE A 132 8.66 11.08 0.73
CA ILE A 132 8.66 11.97 1.89
C ILE A 132 9.16 11.22 3.12
N GLY A 133 9.95 11.88 3.97
CA GLY A 133 10.45 11.32 5.23
C GLY A 133 9.33 11.02 6.24
N CYS A 134 9.61 10.15 7.21
CA CYS A 134 8.74 9.89 8.35
C CYS A 134 9.24 10.66 9.57
N PRO A 135 8.35 11.04 10.53
CA PRO A 135 8.78 11.67 11.77
C PRO A 135 9.54 10.68 12.66
N GLY A 136 10.69 11.10 13.23
CA GLY A 136 11.46 10.36 14.24
C GLY A 136 11.69 8.89 13.91
N LYS A 137 11.17 7.99 14.74
CA LYS A 137 11.23 6.52 14.56
C LYS A 137 10.05 5.95 13.77
N GLY A 138 9.29 6.79 13.10
CA GLY A 138 7.99 6.43 12.50
C GLY A 138 6.88 6.47 13.54
N TRP A 139 5.82 5.68 13.31
CA TRP A 139 4.70 5.55 14.23
C TRP A 139 4.82 4.27 15.05
N GLU A 140 4.09 4.21 16.16
CA GLU A 140 4.20 3.14 17.17
C GLU A 140 4.16 1.72 16.59
N SER A 141 3.25 1.43 15.68
CA SER A 141 3.11 0.11 15.05
C SER A 141 4.05 -0.14 13.85
N CYS A 142 4.93 0.81 13.49
CA CYS A 142 5.86 0.64 12.38
C CYS A 142 7.02 -0.30 12.74
N PHE A 143 7.40 -1.16 11.80
CA PHE A 143 8.58 -2.04 11.87
C PHE A 143 9.29 -2.15 10.51
N CYS A 144 9.24 -1.10 9.71
CA CYS A 144 9.84 -1.08 8.36
C CYS A 144 11.36 -1.26 8.38
N ALA A 145 12.04 -0.83 9.45
CA ALA A 145 13.48 -1.06 9.61
C ALA A 145 13.79 -2.57 9.73
N SER A 146 12.98 -3.34 10.47
CA SER A 146 13.11 -4.80 10.55
C SER A 146 12.84 -5.50 9.20
N MET A 147 12.11 -4.85 8.30
CA MET A 147 11.79 -5.39 6.96
C MET A 147 12.73 -4.88 5.86
N GLY A 148 13.70 -4.02 6.18
CA GLY A 148 14.60 -3.41 5.21
C GLY A 148 13.89 -2.49 4.21
N THR A 149 12.80 -1.82 4.62
CA THR A 149 11.98 -0.95 3.75
C THR A 149 11.90 0.50 4.26
N ASN A 150 12.73 0.82 5.24
CA ASN A 150 12.82 2.15 5.84
C ASN A 150 13.52 3.18 4.96
N THR A 151 14.38 2.74 4.04
CA THR A 151 15.09 3.57 3.06
C THR A 151 14.75 3.17 1.64
N THR A 152 14.89 4.06 0.67
CA THR A 152 14.72 3.77 -0.76
C THR A 152 15.47 4.78 -1.62
N GLU A 153 15.93 4.34 -2.78
CA GLU A 153 16.46 5.20 -3.85
C GLU A 153 15.52 5.22 -5.08
N ASN A 154 14.44 4.45 -5.06
CA ASN A 154 13.51 4.30 -6.18
C ASN A 154 12.36 5.32 -6.09
N TYR A 155 12.65 6.58 -6.47
CA TYR A 155 11.67 7.67 -6.54
C TYR A 155 12.04 8.65 -7.67
N ASN A 156 11.03 9.36 -8.17
CA ASN A 156 11.18 10.43 -9.16
C ASN A 156 11.56 11.76 -8.51
N LEU A 157 11.05 12.00 -7.29
CA LEU A 157 11.25 13.22 -6.50
C LEU A 157 11.43 12.86 -5.03
N GLY A 158 12.46 13.37 -4.37
CA GLY A 158 12.63 13.31 -2.91
C GLY A 158 12.27 14.65 -2.27
N LEU A 159 11.53 14.62 -1.15
CA LEU A 159 11.11 15.81 -0.41
C LEU A 159 11.43 15.66 1.07
N THR A 160 12.15 16.65 1.62
CA THR A 160 12.38 16.79 3.06
C THR A 160 11.88 18.15 3.51
N PHE A 161 10.98 18.18 4.48
CA PHE A 161 10.38 19.38 5.04
C PHE A 161 11.06 19.69 6.38
N LYS A 162 11.81 20.79 6.43
CA LYS A 162 12.59 21.14 7.61
C LYS A 162 12.79 22.66 7.71
N ASP A 163 12.71 23.19 8.92
CA ASP A 163 12.99 24.60 9.25
C ASP A 163 12.24 25.62 8.38
N GLY A 164 10.99 25.30 8.01
CA GLY A 164 10.15 26.16 7.17
C GLY A 164 10.57 26.20 5.69
N ALA A 165 11.35 25.24 5.25
CA ALA A 165 11.82 25.09 3.88
C ALA A 165 11.61 23.67 3.35
N VAL A 166 11.68 23.51 2.03
CA VAL A 166 11.54 22.24 1.35
C VAL A 166 12.81 21.91 0.58
N TYR A 167 13.50 20.87 1.02
CA TYR A 167 14.63 20.30 0.31
C TYR A 167 14.12 19.30 -0.72
N THR A 168 14.55 19.43 -1.96
CA THR A 168 14.06 18.62 -3.07
C THR A 168 15.19 17.92 -3.79
N HIS A 169 15.04 16.61 -4.03
CA HIS A 169 15.94 15.81 -4.85
C HIS A 169 15.22 15.33 -6.10
N ILE A 170 15.38 16.03 -7.20
CA ILE A 170 14.71 15.75 -8.47
C ILE A 170 15.59 14.77 -9.26
N LYS A 171 15.11 13.54 -9.47
CA LYS A 171 15.76 12.49 -10.26
C LYS A 171 15.15 12.34 -11.65
N ASP A 172 13.92 12.76 -11.84
CA ASP A 172 13.17 12.63 -13.07
C ASP A 172 13.30 13.91 -13.92
N GLU A 173 13.75 13.76 -15.16
CA GLU A 173 14.02 14.88 -16.07
C GLU A 173 12.75 15.68 -16.42
N GLU A 174 11.58 15.00 -16.57
CA GLU A 174 10.32 15.68 -16.83
C GLU A 174 9.86 16.58 -15.68
N LEU A 175 10.33 16.31 -14.44
CA LEU A 175 10.00 17.13 -13.29
C LEU A 175 10.92 18.35 -13.15
N ASN A 176 12.11 18.35 -13.78
CA ASN A 176 13.09 19.43 -13.64
C ASN A 176 12.54 20.80 -14.01
N GLU A 177 11.71 20.87 -15.06
CA GLU A 177 11.14 22.13 -15.56
C GLU A 177 10.24 22.85 -14.55
N PHE A 178 9.64 22.13 -13.61
CA PHE A 178 8.80 22.71 -12.56
C PHE A 178 9.60 23.31 -11.40
N PHE A 179 10.89 22.95 -11.28
CA PHE A 179 11.77 23.36 -10.19
C PHE A 179 12.80 24.42 -10.63
N ASN A 180 12.41 25.37 -11.49
CA ASN A 180 13.30 26.43 -11.95
C ASN A 180 13.71 27.41 -10.86
N ASN A 181 12.86 27.59 -9.84
CA ASN A 181 13.13 28.40 -8.65
C ASN A 181 13.88 27.60 -7.60
N GLY A 182 14.34 28.28 -6.56
CA GLY A 182 15.08 27.69 -5.45
C GLY A 182 16.59 27.67 -5.67
N LYS A 183 17.30 27.63 -4.56
CA LYS A 183 18.77 27.60 -4.50
C LYS A 183 19.26 26.16 -4.64
N GLU A 184 20.35 25.95 -5.38
CA GLU A 184 21.04 24.66 -5.34
C GLU A 184 21.62 24.42 -3.94
N GLU A 185 21.28 23.26 -3.36
CA GLU A 185 21.67 22.91 -2.00
C GLU A 185 21.89 21.41 -1.88
N GLU A 186 23.09 21.01 -1.43
CA GLU A 186 23.38 19.60 -1.18
C GLU A 186 22.80 19.16 0.16
N PHE A 187 22.05 18.08 0.13
CA PHE A 187 21.51 17.43 1.31
C PHE A 187 21.35 15.93 1.10
N GLN A 188 21.11 15.21 2.18
CA GLN A 188 20.75 13.78 2.15
C GLN A 188 19.31 13.60 2.58
N MET A 189 18.59 12.71 1.89
CA MET A 189 17.24 12.32 2.29
C MET A 189 17.27 11.71 3.69
N GLU A 190 16.40 12.19 4.56
CA GLU A 190 16.25 11.67 5.91
C GLU A 190 15.26 10.51 5.91
N PHE A 191 15.72 9.35 6.37
CA PHE A 191 14.91 8.15 6.53
C PHE A 191 14.94 7.65 7.97
N VAL A 192 13.91 6.92 8.35
CA VAL A 192 13.87 6.23 9.65
C VAL A 192 15.00 5.21 9.71
N THR A 193 15.82 5.25 10.75
CA THR A 193 16.91 4.30 10.98
C THR A 193 16.51 3.12 11.84
N GLU A 194 15.56 3.34 12.77
CA GLU A 194 15.01 2.32 13.66
C GLU A 194 13.53 2.61 13.97
N ASN A 195 12.76 1.58 14.28
CA ASN A 195 11.39 1.72 14.75
C ASN A 195 11.28 1.40 16.24
N VAL A 196 10.15 1.77 16.87
CA VAL A 196 9.82 1.37 18.23
C VAL A 196 9.62 -0.15 18.29
N GLU A 197 8.79 -0.67 17.39
CA GLU A 197 8.55 -2.11 17.25
C GLU A 197 9.68 -2.78 16.45
N LYS A 198 10.09 -3.95 16.94
CA LYS A 198 11.10 -4.80 16.29
C LYS A 198 10.49 -6.16 15.96
N VAL A 199 10.77 -6.63 14.77
CA VAL A 199 10.29 -7.93 14.30
C VAL A 199 11.48 -8.77 13.85
N THR A 200 11.56 -9.99 14.38
CA THR A 200 12.45 -11.01 13.88
C THR A 200 11.68 -11.88 12.89
N VAL A 201 12.06 -11.85 11.63
CA VAL A 201 11.38 -12.64 10.60
C VAL A 201 12.13 -13.95 10.42
N PRO A 202 11.46 -15.13 10.56
CA PRO A 202 12.11 -16.42 10.34
C PRO A 202 12.60 -16.51 8.88
N GLU A 203 13.79 -17.05 8.69
CA GLU A 203 14.38 -17.16 7.35
C GLU A 203 13.76 -18.27 6.53
N ASN A 204 13.61 -19.44 7.09
CA ASN A 204 13.08 -20.63 6.43
C ASN A 204 11.82 -21.09 7.17
N ILE A 205 10.69 -20.96 6.51
CA ILE A 205 9.40 -21.40 7.04
C ILE A 205 8.86 -22.46 6.07
N GLU A 206 8.75 -23.70 6.54
CA GLU A 206 8.03 -24.73 5.84
C GLU A 206 6.61 -24.86 6.41
N LEU A 207 5.64 -25.11 5.54
CA LEU A 207 4.23 -25.15 5.95
C LEU A 207 3.98 -26.30 6.94
N GLU A 208 4.66 -27.43 6.73
CA GLU A 208 4.55 -28.64 7.51
C GLU A 208 4.87 -28.40 8.99
N ASP A 209 5.83 -27.51 9.29
CA ASP A 209 6.28 -27.21 10.65
C ASP A 209 5.25 -26.42 11.45
N ILE A 210 4.35 -25.71 10.77
CA ILE A 210 3.44 -24.76 11.39
C ILE A 210 1.97 -25.00 11.11
N ILE A 211 1.63 -25.93 10.20
CA ILE A 211 0.25 -26.10 9.73
C ILE A 211 -0.74 -26.44 10.84
N ASN A 212 -0.33 -27.28 11.80
CA ASN A 212 -1.14 -27.74 12.89
C ASN A 212 -0.80 -27.07 14.23
N ASP A 213 0.03 -26.02 14.21
CA ASP A 213 0.45 -25.37 15.44
C ASP A 213 -0.72 -24.68 16.16
N GLU A 214 -0.76 -24.87 17.49
CA GLU A 214 -1.83 -24.33 18.33
C GLU A 214 -1.84 -22.80 18.39
N MET A 215 -0.72 -22.13 18.07
CA MET A 215 -0.65 -20.67 18.05
C MET A 215 -1.73 -20.02 17.16
N TRP A 216 -2.19 -20.74 16.15
CA TRP A 216 -3.21 -20.21 15.22
C TRP A 216 -4.59 -20.03 15.87
N ARG A 217 -4.87 -20.77 16.97
CA ARG A 217 -6.12 -20.62 17.74
C ARG A 217 -6.27 -19.23 18.37
N ASP A 218 -5.14 -18.56 18.68
CA ASP A 218 -5.16 -17.20 19.23
C ASP A 218 -5.85 -16.20 18.28
N TYR A 219 -5.89 -16.53 16.98
CA TYR A 219 -6.46 -15.69 15.93
C TYR A 219 -7.93 -16.05 15.58
N ASP A 220 -8.50 -17.08 16.21
CA ASP A 220 -9.89 -17.46 16.00
C ASP A 220 -10.89 -16.40 16.49
N ARG A 221 -10.45 -15.48 17.37
CA ARG A 221 -11.20 -14.29 17.77
C ARG A 221 -11.38 -13.25 16.66
N CYS A 222 -10.72 -13.41 15.51
CA CYS A 222 -10.87 -12.51 14.37
C CYS A 222 -12.30 -12.53 13.82
N ILE A 223 -12.95 -11.37 13.78
CA ILE A 223 -14.32 -11.20 13.29
C ILE A 223 -14.44 -11.21 11.75
N LYS A 224 -13.36 -11.50 11.04
CA LYS A 224 -13.32 -11.63 9.57
C LYS A 224 -13.73 -10.36 8.81
N CYS A 225 -13.56 -9.17 9.38
CA CYS A 225 -13.95 -7.89 8.76
C CYS A 225 -13.11 -7.49 7.54
N GLY A 226 -11.92 -8.07 7.36
CA GLY A 226 -11.03 -7.80 6.22
C GLY A 226 -10.24 -6.48 6.27
N ARG A 227 -10.47 -5.59 7.27
CA ARG A 227 -9.81 -4.27 7.36
C ARG A 227 -8.30 -4.35 7.20
N CYS A 228 -7.64 -5.29 7.88
CA CYS A 228 -6.20 -5.48 7.83
C CYS A 228 -5.64 -5.71 6.40
N ASN A 229 -6.44 -6.22 5.47
CA ASN A 229 -6.06 -6.39 4.07
C ASN A 229 -6.41 -5.16 3.22
N PHE A 230 -7.52 -4.49 3.53
CA PHE A 230 -7.92 -3.28 2.80
C PHE A 230 -6.95 -2.11 3.04
N VAL A 231 -6.45 -1.94 4.26
CA VAL A 231 -5.46 -0.90 4.57
C VAL A 231 -4.04 -1.27 4.10
N CYS A 232 -3.76 -2.55 3.91
CA CYS A 232 -2.43 -3.03 3.55
C CYS A 232 -2.07 -2.65 2.10
N PRO A 233 -0.91 -1.99 1.87
CA PRO A 233 -0.51 -1.54 0.53
C PRO A 233 -0.13 -2.70 -0.40
N THR A 234 0.27 -3.86 0.15
CA THR A 234 0.68 -5.03 -0.64
C THR A 234 -0.40 -6.11 -0.78
N CYS A 235 -1.59 -5.93 -0.18
CA CYS A 235 -2.71 -6.84 -0.41
C CYS A 235 -3.43 -6.49 -1.71
N THR A 236 -3.50 -7.47 -2.62
CA THR A 236 -4.01 -7.30 -3.99
C THR A 236 -5.16 -8.26 -4.31
N CYS A 237 -5.73 -8.92 -3.31
CA CYS A 237 -6.87 -9.81 -3.50
C CYS A 237 -8.07 -9.05 -4.10
N PHE A 238 -8.69 -9.62 -5.11
CA PHE A 238 -9.90 -9.11 -5.74
C PHE A 238 -10.87 -10.24 -6.07
N THR A 239 -12.10 -9.87 -6.33
CA THR A 239 -13.12 -10.72 -6.96
C THR A 239 -13.65 -10.04 -8.20
N THR A 240 -14.19 -10.82 -9.13
CA THR A 240 -14.85 -10.31 -10.33
C THR A 240 -16.36 -10.40 -10.15
N GLN A 241 -17.08 -9.41 -10.68
CA GLN A 241 -18.53 -9.34 -10.63
C GLN A 241 -19.06 -8.93 -11.99
N ASP A 242 -20.09 -9.63 -12.48
CA ASP A 242 -20.85 -9.23 -13.66
C ASP A 242 -22.09 -8.46 -13.21
N ILE A 243 -22.20 -7.22 -13.66
CA ILE A 243 -23.32 -6.34 -13.36
C ILE A 243 -24.11 -6.14 -14.63
N PHE A 244 -25.32 -6.67 -14.65
CA PHE A 244 -26.22 -6.55 -15.79
C PHE A 244 -27.11 -5.30 -15.66
N ASN A 245 -27.41 -4.68 -16.80
CA ASN A 245 -28.34 -3.57 -16.83
C ASN A 245 -29.77 -4.06 -16.59
N ARG A 246 -30.53 -3.31 -15.78
CA ARG A 246 -31.90 -3.69 -15.44
C ARG A 246 -32.84 -3.77 -16.64
N ASP A 247 -32.65 -2.86 -17.60
CA ASP A 247 -33.51 -2.73 -18.78
C ASP A 247 -33.11 -3.71 -19.89
N ASN A 248 -31.88 -4.22 -19.86
CA ASN A 248 -31.40 -5.21 -20.82
C ASN A 248 -30.36 -6.12 -20.17
N SER A 249 -30.76 -7.32 -19.80
CA SER A 249 -29.92 -8.33 -19.18
C SER A 249 -28.78 -8.89 -20.07
N LYS A 250 -28.74 -8.49 -21.35
CA LYS A 250 -27.66 -8.87 -22.28
C LYS A 250 -26.56 -7.82 -22.38
N THR A 251 -26.72 -6.71 -21.66
CA THR A 251 -25.72 -5.63 -21.57
C THR A 251 -25.29 -5.43 -20.14
N GLY A 252 -24.05 -5.02 -19.95
CA GLY A 252 -23.54 -4.81 -18.60
C GLY A 252 -22.05 -4.50 -18.57
N GLU A 253 -21.48 -4.73 -17.40
CA GLU A 253 -20.04 -4.60 -17.20
C GLU A 253 -19.49 -5.73 -16.32
N ARG A 254 -18.25 -6.13 -16.58
CA ARG A 254 -17.46 -6.95 -15.64
C ARG A 254 -16.56 -6.04 -14.84
N ARG A 255 -16.63 -6.17 -13.53
CA ARG A 255 -15.83 -5.41 -12.57
C ARG A 255 -14.85 -6.30 -11.83
N ARG A 256 -13.69 -5.72 -11.51
CA ARG A 256 -12.79 -6.19 -10.47
C ARG A 256 -13.02 -5.33 -9.22
N VAL A 257 -13.24 -5.96 -8.07
CA VAL A 257 -13.51 -5.30 -6.79
C VAL A 257 -12.55 -5.86 -5.74
N TRP A 258 -11.98 -5.00 -4.89
CA TRP A 258 -11.12 -5.47 -3.81
C TRP A 258 -11.83 -6.51 -2.96
N ALA A 259 -11.07 -7.53 -2.57
CA ALA A 259 -11.52 -8.60 -1.70
C ALA A 259 -10.49 -8.85 -0.60
N SER A 260 -10.81 -9.73 0.32
CA SER A 260 -9.91 -10.07 1.42
C SER A 260 -9.95 -11.56 1.71
N CYS A 261 -8.77 -12.18 1.81
CA CYS A 261 -8.63 -13.57 2.21
C CYS A 261 -9.11 -13.84 3.66
N HIS A 262 -9.39 -12.80 4.43
CA HIS A 262 -9.98 -12.89 5.78
C HIS A 262 -11.51 -12.84 5.79
N VAL A 263 -12.15 -12.41 4.70
CA VAL A 263 -13.61 -12.33 4.61
C VAL A 263 -14.18 -13.69 4.19
N ASP A 264 -15.32 -14.08 4.77
CA ASP A 264 -16.04 -15.29 4.40
C ASP A 264 -16.46 -15.24 2.92
N GLY A 265 -16.49 -16.40 2.28
CA GLY A 265 -16.85 -16.54 0.88
C GLY A 265 -15.72 -16.24 -0.13
N PHE A 266 -14.63 -15.57 0.25
CA PHE A 266 -13.54 -15.25 -0.69
C PHE A 266 -12.87 -16.49 -1.29
N SER A 267 -12.67 -17.54 -0.49
CA SER A 267 -12.03 -18.79 -0.91
C SER A 267 -13.01 -19.97 -1.04
N THR A 268 -14.30 -19.69 -1.04
CA THR A 268 -15.32 -20.70 -1.22
C THR A 268 -15.33 -21.20 -2.65
N MET A 269 -15.21 -22.50 -2.83
CA MET A 269 -15.23 -23.18 -4.12
C MET A 269 -16.67 -23.53 -4.53
N ALA A 270 -16.83 -23.95 -5.79
CA ALA A 270 -18.07 -24.50 -6.28
C ALA A 270 -18.53 -25.67 -5.36
N GLY A 271 -19.82 -25.69 -5.03
CA GLY A 271 -20.40 -26.63 -4.06
C GLY A 271 -20.25 -26.21 -2.60
N GLY A 272 -19.75 -24.98 -2.31
CA GLY A 272 -19.67 -24.43 -0.96
C GLY A 272 -18.50 -24.94 -0.11
N HIS A 273 -17.55 -25.66 -0.70
CA HIS A 273 -16.38 -26.12 0.02
C HIS A 273 -15.41 -24.99 0.33
N GLU A 274 -14.92 -24.93 1.57
CA GLU A 274 -13.95 -23.93 2.03
C GLU A 274 -12.81 -24.58 2.81
N PHE A 275 -11.57 -24.39 2.34
CA PHE A 275 -10.37 -24.95 2.97
C PHE A 275 -9.93 -24.21 4.25
N ARG A 276 -10.29 -22.94 4.39
CA ARG A 276 -9.87 -22.08 5.50
C ARG A 276 -11.10 -21.55 6.24
N GLN A 277 -11.75 -22.42 7.00
CA GLN A 277 -12.97 -22.11 7.73
C GLN A 277 -12.69 -21.28 9.00
N LYS A 278 -11.60 -21.64 9.73
CA LYS A 278 -11.19 -20.95 10.95
C LYS A 278 -10.41 -19.67 10.63
N SER A 279 -10.55 -18.66 11.47
CA SER A 279 -9.80 -17.41 11.34
C SER A 279 -8.29 -17.61 11.53
N GLY A 280 -7.89 -18.54 12.38
CA GLY A 280 -6.49 -18.94 12.54
C GLY A 280 -5.87 -19.47 11.25
N ASP A 281 -6.60 -20.30 10.48
CA ASP A 281 -6.13 -20.81 9.18
C ASP A 281 -5.93 -19.66 8.16
N ARG A 282 -6.80 -18.65 8.21
CA ARG A 282 -6.69 -17.46 7.35
C ARG A 282 -5.51 -16.58 7.76
N MET A 283 -5.24 -16.45 9.06
CA MET A 283 -4.06 -15.74 9.55
C MET A 283 -2.77 -16.47 9.16
N ARG A 284 -2.71 -17.80 9.34
CA ARG A 284 -1.58 -18.61 8.86
C ARG A 284 -1.32 -18.38 7.37
N PHE A 285 -2.35 -18.47 6.55
CA PHE A 285 -2.25 -18.21 5.12
C PHE A 285 -1.71 -16.81 4.82
N LYS A 286 -2.22 -15.77 5.50
CA LYS A 286 -1.73 -14.39 5.34
C LYS A 286 -0.26 -14.26 5.72
N VAL A 287 0.16 -14.86 6.83
CA VAL A 287 1.55 -14.81 7.29
C VAL A 287 2.46 -15.52 6.29
N MET A 288 2.15 -16.76 5.92
CA MET A 288 2.91 -17.52 4.92
C MET A 288 3.05 -16.75 3.62
N HIS A 289 1.93 -16.26 3.09
CA HIS A 289 1.93 -15.48 1.84
C HIS A 289 2.86 -14.26 1.91
N LYS A 290 2.91 -13.54 3.05
CA LYS A 290 3.66 -12.28 3.16
C LYS A 290 5.12 -12.43 3.55
N ILE A 291 5.47 -13.44 4.31
CA ILE A 291 6.85 -13.58 4.81
C ILE A 291 7.59 -14.80 4.26
N SER A 292 6.91 -15.78 3.69
CA SER A 292 7.53 -16.98 3.11
C SER A 292 7.31 -17.09 1.60
N ASP A 293 6.07 -17.35 1.13
CA ASP A 293 5.78 -17.70 -0.26
C ASP A 293 6.25 -16.63 -1.26
N TYR A 294 6.01 -15.37 -0.93
CA TYR A 294 6.43 -14.25 -1.76
C TYR A 294 7.97 -14.15 -1.80
N LYS A 295 8.65 -14.34 -0.65
CA LYS A 295 10.13 -14.34 -0.58
C LYS A 295 10.72 -15.49 -1.40
N LYS A 296 10.17 -16.71 -1.29
CA LYS A 296 10.59 -17.85 -2.11
C LYS A 296 10.48 -17.56 -3.61
N ARG A 297 9.51 -16.74 -4.03
CA ARG A 297 9.27 -16.42 -5.43
C ARG A 297 10.05 -15.21 -5.95
N PHE A 298 10.15 -14.13 -5.15
CA PHE A 298 10.65 -12.84 -5.59
C PHE A 298 11.89 -12.34 -4.81
N GLY A 299 12.43 -13.15 -3.91
CA GLY A 299 13.65 -12.84 -3.15
C GLY A 299 13.49 -11.86 -1.99
N THR A 300 12.32 -11.26 -1.81
CA THR A 300 12.04 -10.29 -0.75
C THR A 300 10.71 -10.58 -0.05
N HIS A 301 10.54 -10.16 1.20
CA HIS A 301 9.25 -10.29 1.88
C HIS A 301 8.18 -9.39 1.24
N MET A 302 6.94 -9.87 1.18
CA MET A 302 5.81 -9.05 0.72
C MET A 302 5.39 -8.01 1.77
N CYS A 303 5.55 -8.31 3.06
CA CYS A 303 5.32 -7.34 4.13
C CYS A 303 6.39 -6.25 4.09
N ILE A 304 5.97 -4.99 4.27
CA ILE A 304 6.83 -3.81 4.29
C ILE A 304 6.96 -3.17 5.67
N GLY A 305 6.41 -3.76 6.71
CA GLY A 305 6.52 -3.26 8.08
C GLY A 305 5.81 -1.94 8.36
N CYS A 306 4.79 -1.55 7.59
CA CYS A 306 4.09 -0.27 7.78
C CYS A 306 3.12 -0.23 8.97
N GLY A 307 2.78 -1.36 9.60
CA GLY A 307 1.93 -1.46 10.78
C GLY A 307 0.43 -1.15 10.61
N ARG A 308 -0.03 -0.68 9.42
CA ARG A 308 -1.44 -0.31 9.20
C ARG A 308 -2.44 -1.42 9.52
N CYS A 309 -2.05 -2.68 9.39
CA CYS A 309 -2.93 -3.81 9.69
C CYS A 309 -3.19 -3.95 11.19
N ASP A 310 -2.24 -3.60 12.04
CA ASP A 310 -2.37 -3.61 13.49
C ASP A 310 -3.23 -2.42 13.93
N ASP A 311 -2.98 -1.22 13.39
CA ASP A 311 -3.78 -0.01 13.66
C ASP A 311 -5.27 -0.18 13.29
N ALA A 312 -5.55 -0.90 12.21
CA ALA A 312 -6.91 -1.04 11.68
C ALA A 312 -7.69 -2.20 12.31
N CYS A 313 -7.08 -3.04 13.13
CA CYS A 313 -7.73 -4.23 13.67
C CYS A 313 -8.66 -3.89 14.85
N PRO A 314 -10.00 -4.08 14.73
CA PRO A 314 -10.93 -3.78 15.82
C PRO A 314 -10.80 -4.78 16.99
N GLU A 315 -10.18 -5.95 16.75
CA GLU A 315 -9.91 -6.98 17.75
C GLU A 315 -8.50 -6.88 18.32
N TYR A 316 -7.75 -5.81 18.00
CA TYR A 316 -6.37 -5.61 18.45
C TYR A 316 -5.47 -6.84 18.19
N ILE A 317 -5.68 -7.52 17.06
CA ILE A 317 -4.82 -8.61 16.62
C ILE A 317 -3.55 -8.02 16.03
N SER A 318 -2.41 -8.26 16.68
CA SER A 318 -1.11 -7.79 16.23
C SER A 318 -0.47 -8.77 15.24
N TYR A 319 -0.16 -8.25 14.06
CA TYR A 319 0.61 -8.97 13.06
C TYR A 319 2.10 -9.04 13.44
N ILE A 320 2.61 -8.01 14.13
CA ILE A 320 3.95 -7.95 14.72
C ILE A 320 4.14 -9.13 15.68
N ASN A 321 3.24 -9.24 16.67
CA ASN A 321 3.29 -10.32 17.65
C ASN A 321 3.15 -11.71 16.99
N CYS A 322 2.37 -11.80 15.91
CA CYS A 322 2.23 -13.04 15.16
C CYS A 322 3.57 -13.48 14.55
N ILE A 323 4.29 -12.58 13.91
CA ILE A 323 5.59 -12.90 13.29
C ILE A 323 6.62 -13.25 14.39
N ASN A 324 6.71 -12.44 15.45
CA ASN A 324 7.67 -12.68 16.55
C ASN A 324 7.39 -14.01 17.27
N LYS A 325 6.11 -14.36 17.48
CA LYS A 325 5.72 -15.65 18.06
C LYS A 325 6.11 -16.82 17.17
N LEU A 326 5.91 -16.67 15.87
CA LEU A 326 6.31 -17.67 14.89
C LEU A 326 7.84 -17.83 14.83
N SER A 327 8.58 -16.71 14.85
CA SER A 327 10.05 -16.73 14.87
C SER A 327 10.60 -17.47 16.08
N LYS A 328 10.05 -17.17 17.26
CA LYS A 328 10.46 -17.84 18.50
C LYS A 328 10.26 -19.36 18.41
N LYS A 329 9.09 -19.80 17.93
CA LYS A 329 8.81 -21.24 17.81
C LYS A 329 9.75 -21.96 16.84
N LEU A 330 10.07 -21.34 15.72
CA LEU A 330 10.97 -21.92 14.73
C LEU A 330 12.44 -21.87 15.19
N GLY A 331 12.82 -20.90 16.02
CA GLY A 331 14.13 -20.85 16.68
C GLY A 331 14.29 -21.92 17.75
N ASP A 332 13.28 -22.10 18.58
CA ASP A 332 13.25 -23.13 19.63
C ASP A 332 13.28 -24.58 19.08
N ASN A 333 12.90 -24.79 17.80
CA ASN A 333 12.96 -26.11 17.14
C ASN A 333 14.31 -26.41 16.48
N ASN A 334 15.24 -25.45 16.43
CA ASN A 334 16.57 -25.60 15.83
C ASN A 334 17.69 -25.75 16.87
N GLU A 335 17.36 -25.80 18.16
CA GLU A 335 18.24 -26.21 19.28
C GLU A 335 17.97 -27.68 19.65
#